data_9df240d93ad450c3f46fd814ca560209
#
_entry.id   9df240d93ad450c3f46fd814ca560209
#
_cell.length_a   1.000
_cell.length_b   1.000
_cell.length_c   1.000
_cell.angle_alpha   90.00
_cell.angle_beta   90.00
_cell.angle_gamma   90.00
#
_symmetry.space_group_name_H-M   'P 1'
#
loop_
_entity.id
_entity.type
_entity.pdbx_description
1 polymer ?
#
loop_
_entity_poly.entity_id
_entity_poly.type
_entity_poly.pdbx_seq_one_letter_code
_entity_poly.pdbx_strand_id
1 'polypeptide(L)'
;GIGSDGLVELGTESQKERYLPRMATGELRAAFAITEHEAGSDAGGIRTHARKEGSRYYLNGVKCYISGGSKAGLITVIARTNTGDTGKQFGVFLVEPDFPGFRIGEIYETMGTKGQPIAELVFEDCEVPEENLLGAEGDGWIAAMKILNNARPLVAARCVGACERLLEISIDWARNRKQFGKAIGEFQAIQFMIADMAMRTEAARWLTYKAAIDSDNGGAAPQTVSMAKLYASECLAFVADNAVQIQGGAGYISGNPVGRFFRDARITRIYEGTSEIQRLIIGRALTRH
;
A
#
# COMPACT_ATOMS: atom_id res chain seq x y z
N GLY A 1 -8.30 -5.27 2.15
CA GLY A 1 -7.08 -4.55 1.75
C GLY A 1 -6.44 -5.18 0.51
N ILE A 2 -5.33 -4.64 0.02
CA ILE A 2 -4.75 -4.97 -1.30
C ILE A 2 -4.59 -6.49 -1.58
N GLY A 3 -4.33 -7.29 -0.55
CA GLY A 3 -4.20 -8.75 -0.71
C GLY A 3 -5.52 -9.47 -0.99
N SER A 4 -6.67 -8.92 -0.60
CA SER A 4 -8.00 -9.49 -0.82
C SER A 4 -8.74 -8.88 -2.01
N ASP A 5 -8.34 -7.68 -2.43
CA ASP A 5 -9.08 -6.91 -3.44
C ASP A 5 -9.12 -7.63 -4.79
N GLY A 6 -8.02 -8.29 -5.17
CA GLY A 6 -7.98 -9.12 -6.37
C GLY A 6 -8.98 -10.26 -6.34
N LEU A 7 -9.10 -10.93 -5.20
CA LEU A 7 -10.05 -12.05 -5.02
C LEU A 7 -11.51 -11.57 -5.07
N VAL A 8 -11.81 -10.43 -4.45
CA VAL A 8 -13.16 -9.84 -4.48
C VAL A 8 -13.58 -9.50 -5.91
N GLU A 9 -12.67 -8.89 -6.68
CA GLU A 9 -12.95 -8.37 -8.02
C GLU A 9 -12.94 -9.43 -9.13
N LEU A 10 -12.04 -10.38 -9.03
CA LEU A 10 -11.72 -11.30 -10.14
C LEU A 10 -11.92 -12.78 -9.79
N GLY A 11 -12.14 -13.08 -8.51
CA GLY A 11 -12.31 -14.45 -8.04
C GLY A 11 -13.58 -15.09 -8.57
N THR A 12 -13.49 -16.38 -8.88
CA THR A 12 -14.66 -17.23 -9.08
C THR A 12 -15.43 -17.36 -7.77
N GLU A 13 -16.71 -17.72 -7.83
CA GLU A 13 -17.50 -17.93 -6.61
C GLU A 13 -16.86 -18.98 -5.69
N SER A 14 -16.32 -20.06 -6.24
CA SER A 14 -15.60 -21.08 -5.47
C SER A 14 -14.37 -20.54 -4.76
N GLN A 15 -13.57 -19.68 -5.44
CA GLN A 15 -12.41 -19.02 -4.82
C GLN A 15 -12.84 -18.06 -3.71
N LYS A 16 -13.91 -17.28 -3.93
CA LYS A 16 -14.45 -16.37 -2.93
C LYS A 16 -14.96 -17.10 -1.69
N GLU A 17 -15.74 -18.16 -1.88
CA GLU A 17 -16.27 -19.01 -0.80
C GLU A 17 -15.15 -19.67 0.01
N ARG A 18 -14.08 -20.11 -0.65
CA ARG A 18 -12.93 -20.74 -0.01
C ARG A 18 -12.15 -19.80 0.90
N TYR A 19 -11.93 -18.54 0.49
CA TYR A 19 -10.98 -17.66 1.15
C TYR A 19 -11.60 -16.48 1.89
N LEU A 20 -12.64 -15.80 1.33
CA LEU A 20 -13.15 -14.56 1.90
C LEU A 20 -13.73 -14.69 3.31
N PRO A 21 -14.49 -15.76 3.67
CA PRO A 21 -14.99 -15.90 5.03
C PRO A 21 -13.87 -15.99 6.08
N ARG A 22 -12.79 -16.71 5.77
CA ARG A 22 -11.62 -16.84 6.64
C ARG A 22 -10.83 -15.54 6.75
N MET A 23 -10.82 -14.72 5.69
CA MET A 23 -10.23 -13.37 5.74
C MET A 23 -11.08 -12.42 6.58
N ALA A 24 -12.40 -12.51 6.50
CA ALA A 24 -13.32 -11.65 7.26
C ALA A 24 -13.21 -11.89 8.77
N THR A 25 -12.97 -13.13 9.20
CA THR A 25 -12.75 -13.49 10.61
C THR A 25 -11.33 -13.21 11.10
N GLY A 26 -10.39 -12.89 10.19
CA GLY A 26 -8.97 -12.69 10.50
C GLY A 26 -8.19 -14.01 10.66
N GLU A 27 -8.80 -15.17 10.43
CA GLU A 27 -8.12 -16.48 10.42
C GLU A 27 -7.09 -16.55 9.29
N LEU A 28 -7.43 -16.00 8.12
CA LEU A 28 -6.57 -15.97 6.94
C LEU A 28 -6.10 -14.54 6.65
N ARG A 29 -4.80 -14.33 6.59
CA ARG A 29 -4.20 -13.06 6.17
C ARG A 29 -3.78 -13.15 4.72
N ALA A 30 -3.99 -12.08 3.96
CA ALA A 30 -3.57 -12.00 2.57
C ALA A 30 -2.41 -11.02 2.37
N ALA A 31 -1.55 -11.32 1.40
CA ALA A 31 -0.51 -10.42 0.91
C ALA A 31 -0.63 -10.24 -0.60
N PHE A 32 -0.04 -9.14 -1.11
CA PHE A 32 0.05 -8.84 -2.54
C PHE A 32 1.52 -8.75 -2.95
N ALA A 33 1.92 -9.54 -3.93
CA ALA A 33 3.30 -9.72 -4.34
C ALA A 33 3.51 -9.40 -5.83
N ILE A 34 3.95 -8.17 -6.11
CA ILE A 34 4.30 -7.73 -7.46
C ILE A 34 5.78 -7.32 -7.55
N THR A 35 6.30 -6.63 -6.53
CA THR A 35 7.62 -5.99 -6.53
C THR A 35 8.77 -7.01 -6.54
N GLU A 36 9.80 -6.72 -7.32
CA GLU A 36 11.08 -7.44 -7.39
C GLU A 36 12.24 -6.48 -7.17
N HIS A 37 13.45 -6.98 -6.87
CA HIS A 37 14.62 -6.13 -6.61
C HIS A 37 14.90 -5.15 -7.77
N GLU A 38 14.70 -5.57 -9.00
CA GLU A 38 14.93 -4.75 -10.20
C GLU A 38 13.65 -4.13 -10.79
N ALA A 39 12.48 -4.39 -10.19
CA ALA A 39 11.18 -3.96 -10.71
C ALA A 39 10.25 -3.47 -9.59
N GLY A 40 10.43 -2.23 -9.17
CA GLY A 40 9.54 -1.51 -8.24
C GLY A 40 8.60 -0.58 -8.99
N SER A 41 9.05 0.64 -9.29
CA SER A 41 8.28 1.62 -10.07
C SER A 41 8.03 1.17 -11.51
N ASP A 42 8.96 0.45 -12.12
CA ASP A 42 8.76 -0.27 -13.38
C ASP A 42 8.12 -1.65 -13.12
N ALA A 43 6.89 -1.65 -12.63
CA ALA A 43 6.16 -2.88 -12.33
C ALA A 43 5.97 -3.80 -13.55
N GLY A 44 6.00 -3.25 -14.77
CA GLY A 44 6.00 -4.01 -16.02
C GLY A 44 7.31 -4.74 -16.31
N GLY A 45 8.38 -4.43 -15.59
CA GLY A 45 9.70 -5.04 -15.71
C GLY A 45 9.90 -6.31 -14.88
N ILE A 46 8.90 -6.79 -14.13
CA ILE A 46 9.02 -8.02 -13.32
C ILE A 46 9.48 -9.22 -14.16
N ARG A 47 10.25 -10.12 -13.53
CA ARG A 47 10.84 -11.30 -14.20
C ARG A 47 10.28 -12.62 -13.67
N THR A 48 9.67 -12.64 -12.49
CA THR A 48 8.96 -13.84 -12.01
C THR A 48 8.03 -14.34 -13.09
N HIS A 49 8.15 -15.61 -13.43
CA HIS A 49 7.38 -16.22 -14.51
C HIS A 49 6.64 -17.47 -14.03
N ALA A 50 5.54 -17.75 -14.70
CA ALA A 50 4.71 -18.93 -14.51
C ALA A 50 4.69 -19.73 -15.81
N ARG A 51 5.12 -20.98 -15.76
CA ARG A 51 5.10 -21.95 -16.85
C ARG A 51 3.95 -22.92 -16.63
N LYS A 52 3.07 -23.05 -17.63
CA LYS A 52 1.92 -23.98 -17.55
C LYS A 52 2.35 -25.38 -17.99
N GLU A 53 2.00 -26.40 -17.19
CA GLU A 53 2.14 -27.80 -17.53
C GLU A 53 0.89 -28.57 -17.08
N GLY A 54 0.12 -29.05 -18.03
CA GLY A 54 -1.15 -29.73 -17.77
C GLY A 54 -2.12 -28.79 -17.01
N SER A 55 -2.58 -29.24 -15.84
CA SER A 55 -3.48 -28.50 -14.95
C SER A 55 -2.75 -27.71 -13.84
N ARG A 56 -1.47 -27.39 -14.02
CA ARG A 56 -0.66 -26.70 -13.04
C ARG A 56 0.18 -25.60 -13.67
N TYR A 57 0.53 -24.61 -12.85
CA TYR A 57 1.54 -23.61 -13.14
C TYR A 57 2.75 -23.83 -12.22
N TYR A 58 3.95 -23.62 -12.75
CA TYR A 58 5.21 -23.63 -12.01
C TYR A 58 5.77 -22.21 -12.00
N LEU A 59 5.75 -21.58 -10.82
CA LEU A 59 6.24 -20.22 -10.64
C LEU A 59 7.71 -20.25 -10.28
N ASN A 60 8.49 -19.38 -10.93
CA ASN A 60 9.92 -19.18 -10.67
C ASN A 60 10.24 -17.69 -10.56
N GLY A 61 10.90 -17.29 -9.48
CA GLY A 61 11.33 -15.92 -9.23
C GLY A 61 11.33 -15.54 -7.77
N VAL A 62 11.57 -14.26 -7.52
CA VAL A 62 11.67 -13.71 -6.16
C VAL A 62 10.86 -12.41 -6.10
N LYS A 63 9.99 -12.30 -5.11
CA LYS A 63 9.25 -11.09 -4.78
C LYS A 63 9.82 -10.48 -3.51
N CYS A 64 10.12 -9.19 -3.51
CA CYS A 64 10.72 -8.51 -2.38
C CYS A 64 9.81 -7.41 -1.81
N TYR A 65 10.09 -7.02 -0.57
CA TYR A 65 9.37 -5.98 0.17
C TYR A 65 7.87 -6.27 0.33
N ILE A 66 7.49 -7.54 0.47
CA ILE A 66 6.10 -7.94 0.57
C ILE A 66 5.58 -7.78 2.00
N SER A 67 4.71 -6.79 2.18
CA SER A 67 4.08 -6.49 3.46
C SER A 67 3.18 -7.63 3.94
N GLY A 68 3.46 -8.13 5.14
CA GLY A 68 2.75 -9.28 5.71
C GLY A 68 3.09 -10.62 5.07
N GLY A 69 3.99 -10.67 4.08
CA GLY A 69 4.29 -11.88 3.30
C GLY A 69 4.68 -13.08 4.15
N SER A 70 5.47 -12.88 5.22
CA SER A 70 5.89 -13.98 6.12
C SER A 70 4.79 -14.51 7.05
N LYS A 71 3.61 -13.88 7.07
CA LYS A 71 2.44 -14.27 7.89
C LYS A 71 1.17 -14.43 7.07
N ALA A 72 1.27 -14.33 5.76
CA ALA A 72 0.14 -14.51 4.86
C ALA A 72 -0.18 -16.01 4.71
N GLY A 73 -1.44 -16.36 4.80
CA GLY A 73 -1.94 -17.69 4.43
C GLY A 73 -2.43 -17.72 2.98
N LEU A 74 -2.50 -16.57 2.31
CA LEU A 74 -2.76 -16.45 0.89
C LEU A 74 -1.98 -15.27 0.30
N ILE A 75 -1.33 -15.50 -0.84
CA ILE A 75 -0.51 -14.51 -1.50
C ILE A 75 -1.00 -14.33 -2.94
N THR A 76 -1.44 -13.11 -3.29
CA THR A 76 -1.76 -12.75 -4.66
C THR A 76 -0.47 -12.38 -5.39
N VAL A 77 0.00 -13.25 -6.27
CA VAL A 77 1.30 -13.12 -6.97
C VAL A 77 1.07 -12.72 -8.41
N ILE A 78 1.75 -11.66 -8.86
CA ILE A 78 1.78 -11.28 -10.27
C ILE A 78 3.03 -11.90 -10.92
N ALA A 79 2.83 -12.68 -11.98
CA ALA A 79 3.92 -13.30 -12.71
C ALA A 79 3.71 -13.20 -14.23
N ARG A 80 4.80 -13.27 -14.99
CA ARG A 80 4.72 -13.38 -16.46
C ARG A 80 4.23 -14.77 -16.84
N THR A 81 3.40 -14.84 -17.88
CA THR A 81 2.99 -16.10 -18.51
C THR A 81 3.59 -16.17 -19.90
N ASN A 82 3.98 -17.39 -20.34
CA ASN A 82 4.66 -17.60 -21.62
C ASN A 82 3.69 -17.90 -22.75
N THR A 83 2.51 -17.33 -22.77
CA THR A 83 1.50 -17.62 -23.80
C THR A 83 1.54 -16.56 -24.89
N GLY A 84 2.34 -16.82 -25.96
CA GLY A 84 2.26 -16.16 -27.25
C GLY A 84 3.23 -15.02 -27.52
N ASP A 85 3.46 -14.75 -28.80
CA ASP A 85 4.42 -13.79 -29.39
C ASP A 85 4.04 -12.30 -29.22
N THR A 86 2.98 -11.96 -28.50
CA THR A 86 2.40 -10.64 -28.50
C THR A 86 2.49 -9.93 -27.14
N GLY A 87 3.71 -9.67 -26.67
CA GLY A 87 3.86 -8.67 -25.61
C GLY A 87 3.71 -9.20 -24.17
N LYS A 88 3.56 -8.28 -23.23
CA LYS A 88 3.58 -8.51 -21.79
C LYS A 88 2.33 -9.26 -21.32
N GLN A 89 2.38 -10.58 -21.34
CA GLN A 89 1.33 -11.39 -20.74
C GLN A 89 1.65 -11.65 -19.27
N PHE A 90 0.69 -11.38 -18.41
CA PHE A 90 0.78 -11.60 -16.97
C PHE A 90 -0.41 -12.42 -16.51
N GLY A 91 -0.17 -13.26 -15.51
CA GLY A 91 -1.19 -13.92 -14.72
C GLY A 91 -1.19 -13.43 -13.28
N VAL A 92 -2.30 -13.59 -12.61
CA VAL A 92 -2.47 -13.37 -11.17
C VAL A 92 -2.70 -14.72 -10.51
N PHE A 93 -1.87 -15.10 -9.58
CA PHE A 93 -1.90 -16.41 -8.96
C PHE A 93 -2.18 -16.31 -7.47
N LEU A 94 -3.06 -17.15 -6.96
CA LEU A 94 -3.33 -17.33 -5.53
C LEU A 94 -2.40 -18.43 -5.01
N VAL A 95 -1.36 -18.05 -4.27
CA VAL A 95 -0.37 -18.98 -3.72
C VAL A 95 -0.60 -19.15 -2.23
N GLU A 96 -0.66 -20.41 -1.78
CA GLU A 96 -0.70 -20.79 -0.37
C GLU A 96 0.71 -21.15 0.11
N PRO A 97 1.08 -20.87 1.37
CA PRO A 97 2.45 -21.07 1.86
C PRO A 97 2.92 -22.54 1.89
N ASP A 98 2.00 -23.50 1.83
CA ASP A 98 2.27 -24.92 1.81
C ASP A 98 2.46 -25.52 0.40
N PHE A 99 2.34 -24.68 -0.64
CA PHE A 99 2.60 -25.15 -2.00
C PHE A 99 4.07 -25.53 -2.18
N PRO A 100 4.35 -26.72 -2.78
CA PRO A 100 5.72 -27.15 -3.06
C PRO A 100 6.47 -26.07 -3.86
N GLY A 101 7.73 -25.80 -3.49
CA GLY A 101 8.56 -24.80 -4.15
C GLY A 101 8.36 -23.36 -3.69
N PHE A 102 7.46 -23.10 -2.73
CA PHE A 102 7.36 -21.79 -2.06
C PHE A 102 8.19 -21.77 -0.77
N ARG A 103 8.86 -20.67 -0.53
CA ARG A 103 9.47 -20.38 0.77
C ARG A 103 9.55 -18.88 1.06
N ILE A 104 9.59 -18.56 2.34
CA ILE A 104 9.90 -17.21 2.82
C ILE A 104 11.41 -17.04 2.78
N GLY A 105 11.87 -15.94 2.15
CA GLY A 105 13.26 -15.53 2.14
C GLY A 105 13.60 -14.62 3.31
N GLU A 106 14.28 -13.50 3.05
CA GLU A 106 14.68 -12.54 4.07
C GLU A 106 13.47 -11.83 4.69
N ILE A 107 13.50 -11.62 6.00
CA ILE A 107 12.56 -10.75 6.72
C ILE A 107 13.29 -9.44 7.03
N TYR A 108 12.84 -8.35 6.42
CA TYR A 108 13.53 -7.07 6.49
C TYR A 108 13.24 -6.32 7.80
N GLU A 109 14.28 -5.77 8.40
CA GLU A 109 14.13 -4.75 9.43
C GLU A 109 13.73 -3.41 8.82
N THR A 110 12.62 -2.85 9.28
CA THR A 110 12.08 -1.61 8.73
C THR A 110 12.29 -0.40 9.64
N MET A 111 12.36 0.79 9.07
CA MET A 111 12.45 2.06 9.80
C MET A 111 11.21 2.33 10.66
N GLY A 112 10.03 2.03 10.13
CA GLY A 112 8.71 2.18 10.75
C GLY A 112 7.83 0.98 10.49
N THR A 113 6.55 1.07 10.86
CA THR A 113 5.55 -0.01 10.70
C THR A 113 5.98 -1.36 11.29
N LYS A 114 6.69 -1.33 12.41
CA LYS A 114 7.31 -2.50 13.06
C LYS A 114 6.34 -3.66 13.36
N GLY A 115 5.04 -3.37 13.46
CA GLY A 115 3.99 -4.39 13.68
C GLY A 115 3.63 -5.21 12.44
N GLN A 116 4.08 -4.80 11.26
CA GLN A 116 3.83 -5.49 9.99
C GLN A 116 5.15 -5.96 9.38
N PRO A 117 5.50 -7.25 9.47
CA PRO A 117 6.72 -7.75 8.88
C PRO A 117 6.70 -7.58 7.35
N ILE A 118 7.84 -7.26 6.78
CA ILE A 118 8.07 -7.20 5.34
C ILE A 118 9.06 -8.30 4.98
N ALA A 119 8.74 -9.10 3.99
CA ALA A 119 9.53 -10.26 3.63
C ALA A 119 9.79 -10.37 2.12
N GLU A 120 10.82 -11.12 1.81
CA GLU A 120 11.07 -11.71 0.51
C GLU A 120 10.31 -13.03 0.40
N LEU A 121 9.75 -13.29 -0.78
CA LEU A 121 9.06 -14.52 -1.11
C LEU A 121 9.74 -15.16 -2.32
N VAL A 122 10.12 -16.43 -2.18
CA VAL A 122 10.90 -17.17 -3.17
C VAL A 122 10.05 -18.29 -3.76
N PHE A 123 10.06 -18.39 -5.06
CA PHE A 123 9.37 -19.39 -5.85
C PHE A 123 10.40 -20.17 -6.67
N GLU A 124 10.55 -21.46 -6.42
CA GLU A 124 11.48 -22.38 -7.09
C GLU A 124 10.67 -23.57 -7.59
N ASP A 125 10.24 -23.54 -8.85
CA ASP A 125 9.24 -24.44 -9.40
C ASP A 125 8.00 -24.58 -8.49
N CYS A 126 7.53 -23.46 -7.97
CA CYS A 126 6.39 -23.45 -7.05
C CYS A 126 5.12 -23.92 -7.77
N GLU A 127 4.59 -25.05 -7.31
CA GLU A 127 3.43 -25.70 -7.92
C GLU A 127 2.12 -25.03 -7.53
N VAL A 128 1.47 -24.38 -8.50
CA VAL A 128 0.20 -23.69 -8.31
C VAL A 128 -0.87 -24.39 -9.17
N PRO A 129 -1.94 -24.92 -8.57
CA PRO A 129 -3.07 -25.49 -9.33
C PRO A 129 -3.69 -24.48 -10.29
N GLU A 130 -4.19 -24.95 -11.45
CA GLU A 130 -4.85 -24.07 -12.42
C GLU A 130 -6.06 -23.33 -11.83
N GLU A 131 -6.77 -23.96 -10.92
CA GLU A 131 -7.89 -23.35 -10.17
C GLU A 131 -7.51 -22.17 -9.29
N ASN A 132 -6.21 -21.96 -9.03
CA ASN A 132 -5.65 -20.84 -8.29
C ASN A 132 -5.21 -19.69 -9.22
N LEU A 133 -5.42 -19.79 -10.52
CA LEU A 133 -5.35 -18.62 -11.42
C LEU A 133 -6.52 -17.69 -11.11
N LEU A 134 -6.25 -16.43 -10.88
CA LEU A 134 -7.24 -15.41 -10.59
C LEU A 134 -7.57 -14.61 -11.86
N GLY A 135 -8.81 -14.69 -12.31
CA GLY A 135 -9.23 -14.14 -13.60
C GLY A 135 -8.75 -14.98 -14.79
N ALA A 136 -8.51 -14.35 -15.94
CA ALA A 136 -8.05 -15.02 -17.15
C ALA A 136 -6.53 -14.88 -17.34
N GLU A 137 -5.91 -15.85 -17.97
CA GLU A 137 -4.53 -15.77 -18.40
C GLU A 137 -4.35 -14.66 -19.46
N GLY A 138 -3.32 -13.82 -19.28
CA GLY A 138 -3.07 -12.67 -20.15
C GLY A 138 -3.63 -11.34 -19.64
N ASP A 139 -4.67 -11.36 -18.82
CA ASP A 139 -5.30 -10.14 -18.26
C ASP A 139 -4.64 -9.66 -16.96
N GLY A 140 -3.62 -10.38 -16.48
CA GLY A 140 -3.00 -10.13 -15.17
C GLY A 140 -2.44 -8.72 -14.99
N TRP A 141 -2.01 -8.05 -16.06
CA TRP A 141 -1.56 -6.66 -15.97
C TRP A 141 -2.71 -5.69 -15.66
N ILE A 142 -3.82 -5.83 -16.39
CA ILE A 142 -5.01 -5.00 -16.18
C ILE A 142 -5.56 -5.25 -14.77
N ALA A 143 -5.61 -6.53 -14.37
CA ALA A 143 -6.01 -6.95 -13.03
C ALA A 143 -5.13 -6.34 -11.93
N ALA A 144 -3.81 -6.42 -12.05
CA ALA A 144 -2.87 -5.85 -11.09
C ALA A 144 -3.02 -4.32 -10.97
N MET A 145 -3.19 -3.62 -12.10
CA MET A 145 -3.42 -2.17 -12.09
C MET A 145 -4.76 -1.80 -11.46
N LYS A 146 -5.80 -2.58 -11.67
CA LYS A 146 -7.11 -2.40 -11.02
C LYS A 146 -7.00 -2.59 -9.50
N ILE A 147 -6.34 -3.64 -9.05
CA ILE A 147 -6.08 -3.89 -7.61
C ILE A 147 -5.35 -2.70 -6.97
N LEU A 148 -4.27 -2.22 -7.60
CA LEU A 148 -3.53 -1.06 -7.11
C LEU A 148 -4.38 0.23 -7.11
N ASN A 149 -5.23 0.40 -8.12
CA ASN A 149 -6.10 1.57 -8.21
C ASN A 149 -7.12 1.60 -7.06
N ASN A 150 -7.71 0.43 -6.75
CA ASN A 150 -8.67 0.29 -5.65
C ASN A 150 -8.03 0.44 -4.26
N ALA A 151 -6.77 0.09 -4.11
CA ALA A 151 -6.05 0.19 -2.84
C ALA A 151 -5.61 1.62 -2.47
N ARG A 152 -5.36 2.50 -3.45
CA ARG A 152 -4.85 3.87 -3.22
C ARG A 152 -5.75 4.75 -2.35
N PRO A 153 -7.09 4.77 -2.50
CA PRO A 153 -7.96 5.51 -1.57
C PRO A 153 -7.85 5.04 -0.12
N LEU A 154 -7.60 3.75 0.12
CA LEU A 154 -7.38 3.21 1.47
C LEU A 154 -6.06 3.71 2.08
N VAL A 155 -5.01 3.84 1.26
CA VAL A 155 -3.75 4.49 1.71
C VAL A 155 -4.01 5.94 2.07
N ALA A 156 -4.73 6.68 1.23
CA ALA A 156 -5.06 8.07 1.49
C ALA A 156 -5.87 8.23 2.79
N ALA A 157 -6.88 7.39 3.00
CA ALA A 157 -7.69 7.39 4.22
C ALA A 157 -6.87 7.14 5.50
N ARG A 158 -5.94 6.17 5.46
CA ARG A 158 -5.00 5.92 6.57
C ARG A 158 -4.11 7.12 6.86
N CYS A 159 -3.63 7.79 5.81
CA CYS A 159 -2.83 9.01 5.96
C CYS A 159 -3.64 10.13 6.62
N VAL A 160 -4.90 10.33 6.21
CA VAL A 160 -5.81 11.34 6.80
C VAL A 160 -6.03 11.05 8.29
N GLY A 161 -6.39 9.82 8.67
CA GLY A 161 -6.59 9.46 10.08
C GLY A 161 -5.32 9.63 10.94
N ALA A 162 -4.14 9.35 10.37
CA ALA A 162 -2.86 9.61 11.03
C ALA A 162 -2.59 11.11 11.21
N CYS A 163 -2.91 11.94 10.20
CA CYS A 163 -2.81 13.40 10.30
C CYS A 163 -3.73 13.97 11.38
N GLU A 164 -4.98 13.51 11.44
CA GLU A 164 -5.94 13.91 12.47
C GLU A 164 -5.40 13.62 13.87
N ARG A 165 -4.92 12.40 14.09
CA ARG A 165 -4.35 12.02 15.38
C ARG A 165 -3.11 12.83 15.76
N LEU A 166 -2.23 13.10 14.82
CA LEU A 166 -1.06 13.95 15.05
C LEU A 166 -1.43 15.40 15.35
N LEU A 167 -2.45 15.92 14.67
CA LEU A 167 -2.97 17.27 14.93
C LEU A 167 -3.55 17.38 16.36
N GLU A 168 -4.36 16.40 16.80
CA GLU A 168 -4.88 16.33 18.17
C GLU A 168 -3.75 16.35 19.19
N ILE A 169 -2.77 15.44 19.04
CA ILE A 169 -1.61 15.35 19.94
C ILE A 169 -0.84 16.68 19.98
N SER A 170 -0.67 17.33 18.83
CA SER A 170 0.06 18.61 18.74
C SER A 170 -0.68 19.75 19.41
N ILE A 171 -2.02 19.82 19.27
CA ILE A 171 -2.87 20.82 19.91
C ILE A 171 -2.83 20.63 21.43
N ASP A 172 -2.99 19.40 21.92
CA ASP A 172 -2.97 19.10 23.36
C ASP A 172 -1.61 19.46 23.97
N TRP A 173 -0.52 19.11 23.28
CA TRP A 173 0.82 19.48 23.72
C TRP A 173 0.99 21.00 23.75
N ALA A 174 0.58 21.71 22.71
CA ALA A 174 0.70 23.17 22.63
C ALA A 174 -0.06 23.91 23.73
N ARG A 175 -1.22 23.39 24.14
CA ARG A 175 -2.03 23.94 25.23
C ARG A 175 -1.40 23.74 26.62
N ASN A 176 -0.74 22.62 26.83
CA ASN A 176 -0.30 22.20 28.15
C ASN A 176 1.19 22.50 28.42
N ARG A 177 2.04 22.46 27.39
CA ARG A 177 3.48 22.73 27.51
C ARG A 177 3.73 24.21 27.67
N LYS A 178 4.47 24.59 28.73
CA LYS A 178 4.84 25.98 29.00
C LYS A 178 6.32 26.22 28.74
N GLN A 179 6.64 27.32 28.11
CA GLN A 179 7.98 27.89 27.98
C GLN A 179 7.89 29.41 27.99
N PHE A 180 8.92 30.10 28.47
CA PHE A 180 8.93 31.55 28.60
C PHE A 180 7.72 32.10 29.36
N GLY A 181 7.29 31.38 30.40
CA GLY A 181 6.22 31.78 31.29
C GLY A 181 4.78 31.55 30.80
N LYS A 182 4.55 31.05 29.58
CA LYS A 182 3.22 30.84 29.00
C LYS A 182 3.13 29.51 28.21
N ALA A 183 1.91 29.11 27.84
CA ALA A 183 1.70 27.94 26.99
C ALA A 183 2.34 28.17 25.62
N ILE A 184 2.98 27.12 25.05
CA ILE A 184 3.63 27.29 23.73
C ILE A 184 2.62 27.57 22.61
N GLY A 185 1.34 27.16 22.75
CA GLY A 185 0.26 27.51 21.83
C GLY A 185 -0.07 29.01 21.75
N GLU A 186 0.49 29.85 22.65
CA GLU A 186 0.36 31.30 22.58
C GLU A 186 1.42 31.95 21.68
N PHE A 187 2.40 31.20 21.18
CA PHE A 187 3.38 31.70 20.23
C PHE A 187 2.86 31.57 18.79
N GLN A 188 2.95 32.62 18.01
CA GLN A 188 2.49 32.65 16.62
C GLN A 188 3.10 31.54 15.75
N ALA A 189 4.41 31.24 15.93
CA ALA A 189 5.06 30.17 15.18
C ALA A 189 4.38 28.80 15.38
N ILE A 190 3.96 28.49 16.61
CA ILE A 190 3.25 27.24 16.91
C ILE A 190 1.83 27.29 16.33
N GLN A 191 1.15 28.42 16.42
CA GLN A 191 -0.19 28.61 15.85
C GLN A 191 -0.17 28.43 14.33
N PHE A 192 0.85 28.95 13.63
CA PHE A 192 1.00 28.81 12.18
C PHE A 192 1.26 27.35 11.80
N MET A 193 2.13 26.62 12.52
CA MET A 193 2.34 25.19 12.31
C MET A 193 1.03 24.41 12.44
N ILE A 194 0.26 24.62 13.50
CA ILE A 194 -1.01 23.93 13.73
C ILE A 194 -2.04 24.30 12.65
N ALA A 195 -2.12 25.55 12.24
CA ALA A 195 -3.01 26.00 11.18
C ALA A 195 -2.68 25.33 9.83
N ASP A 196 -1.41 25.26 9.46
CA ASP A 196 -0.96 24.58 8.25
C ASP A 196 -1.23 23.06 8.29
N MET A 197 -1.00 22.43 9.44
CA MET A 197 -1.35 21.01 9.65
C MET A 197 -2.85 20.79 9.46
N ALA A 198 -3.69 21.61 10.08
CA ALA A 198 -5.15 21.50 9.99
C ALA A 198 -5.67 21.69 8.56
N MET A 199 -5.23 22.75 7.89
CA MET A 199 -5.64 23.09 6.51
C MET A 199 -5.27 21.96 5.53
N ARG A 200 -4.04 21.46 5.61
CA ARG A 200 -3.57 20.37 4.73
C ARG A 200 -4.30 19.07 5.00
N THR A 201 -4.59 18.76 6.27
CA THR A 201 -5.36 17.56 6.66
C THR A 201 -6.77 17.62 6.07
N GLU A 202 -7.41 18.78 6.15
CA GLU A 202 -8.75 18.98 5.59
C GLU A 202 -8.77 18.82 4.05
N ALA A 203 -7.80 19.40 3.37
CA ALA A 203 -7.65 19.22 1.92
C ALA A 203 -7.41 17.75 1.53
N ALA A 204 -6.59 17.03 2.30
CA ALA A 204 -6.35 15.59 2.11
C ALA A 204 -7.63 14.77 2.30
N ARG A 205 -8.46 15.12 3.31
CA ARG A 205 -9.74 14.47 3.59
C ARG A 205 -10.69 14.59 2.39
N TRP A 206 -10.87 15.79 1.85
CA TRP A 206 -11.77 16.01 0.73
C TRP A 206 -11.32 15.32 -0.56
N LEU A 207 -10.03 15.32 -0.85
CA LEU A 207 -9.50 14.54 -1.98
C LEU A 207 -9.73 13.03 -1.79
N THR A 208 -9.60 12.54 -0.56
CA THR A 208 -9.84 11.13 -0.22
C THR A 208 -11.31 10.78 -0.37
N TYR A 209 -12.22 11.61 0.14
CA TYR A 209 -13.66 11.41 0.00
C TYR A 209 -14.09 11.44 -1.46
N LYS A 210 -13.56 12.40 -2.24
CA LYS A 210 -13.83 12.41 -3.68
C LYS A 210 -13.43 11.09 -4.34
N ALA A 211 -12.25 10.57 -4.05
CA ALA A 211 -11.79 9.30 -4.62
C ALA A 211 -12.67 8.13 -4.20
N ALA A 212 -13.14 8.09 -2.95
CA ALA A 212 -14.03 7.06 -2.45
C ALA A 212 -15.42 7.13 -3.12
N ILE A 213 -16.01 8.31 -3.18
CA ILE A 213 -17.32 8.53 -3.83
C ILE A 213 -17.26 8.16 -5.32
N ASP A 214 -16.19 8.58 -6.02
CA ASP A 214 -16.01 8.23 -7.43
C ASP A 214 -15.87 6.69 -7.60
N SER A 215 -15.22 6.00 -6.65
CA SER A 215 -15.11 4.54 -6.66
C SER A 215 -16.46 3.86 -6.48
N ASP A 216 -17.31 4.35 -5.57
CA ASP A 216 -18.65 3.81 -5.31
C ASP A 216 -19.62 4.04 -6.50
N ASN A 217 -19.42 5.11 -7.24
CA ASN A 217 -20.25 5.50 -8.40
C ASN A 217 -19.82 4.88 -9.74
N GLY A 218 -19.13 3.77 -9.75
CA GLY A 218 -18.76 3.05 -10.97
C GLY A 218 -17.27 3.00 -11.29
N GLY A 219 -16.46 3.41 -10.35
CA GLY A 219 -15.00 3.33 -10.39
C GLY A 219 -14.31 4.69 -10.55
N ALA A 220 -13.41 4.99 -9.64
CA ALA A 220 -12.61 6.19 -9.71
C ALA A 220 -11.55 6.10 -10.81
N ALA A 221 -11.43 7.16 -11.60
CA ALA A 221 -10.35 7.29 -12.57
C ALA A 221 -8.98 7.19 -11.89
N PRO A 222 -7.96 6.55 -12.51
CA PRO A 222 -6.60 6.46 -11.95
C PRO A 222 -6.02 7.81 -11.53
N GLN A 223 -6.35 8.87 -12.23
CA GLN A 223 -5.97 10.25 -11.90
C GLN A 223 -6.52 10.68 -10.53
N THR A 224 -7.80 10.44 -10.27
CA THR A 224 -8.47 10.86 -9.01
C THR A 224 -7.86 10.16 -7.80
N VAL A 225 -7.71 8.84 -7.86
CA VAL A 225 -7.12 8.08 -6.75
C VAL A 225 -5.63 8.40 -6.55
N SER A 226 -4.92 8.73 -7.64
CA SER A 226 -3.52 9.16 -7.57
C SER A 226 -3.39 10.53 -6.91
N MET A 227 -4.29 11.48 -7.18
CA MET A 227 -4.32 12.78 -6.50
C MET A 227 -4.56 12.60 -4.99
N ALA A 228 -5.53 11.79 -4.60
CA ALA A 228 -5.82 11.52 -3.20
C ALA A 228 -4.61 10.89 -2.48
N LYS A 229 -4.02 9.81 -3.05
CA LYS A 229 -2.86 9.12 -2.47
C LYS A 229 -1.65 10.03 -2.37
N LEU A 230 -1.33 10.75 -3.44
CA LEU A 230 -0.19 11.67 -3.48
C LEU A 230 -0.33 12.74 -2.40
N TYR A 231 -1.45 13.46 -2.41
CA TYR A 231 -1.64 14.58 -1.50
C TYR A 231 -1.67 14.12 -0.04
N ALA A 232 -2.43 13.06 0.28
CA ALA A 232 -2.55 12.57 1.65
C ALA A 232 -1.22 12.05 2.22
N SER A 233 -0.40 11.35 1.42
CA SER A 233 0.90 10.84 1.86
C SER A 233 1.95 11.97 2.06
N GLU A 234 1.95 12.99 1.19
CA GLU A 234 2.81 14.17 1.36
C GLU A 234 2.34 15.02 2.56
N CYS A 235 1.02 15.15 2.75
CA CYS A 235 0.43 15.80 3.92
C CYS A 235 0.86 15.11 5.21
N LEU A 236 0.77 13.77 5.27
CA LEU A 236 1.18 13.03 6.46
C LEU A 236 2.68 13.22 6.78
N ALA A 237 3.53 13.26 5.78
CA ALA A 237 4.96 13.55 5.99
C ALA A 237 5.15 14.94 6.61
N PHE A 238 4.46 15.97 6.10
CA PHE A 238 4.49 17.32 6.63
C PHE A 238 3.95 17.39 8.07
N VAL A 239 2.79 16.79 8.32
CA VAL A 239 2.12 16.82 9.63
C VAL A 239 2.95 16.08 10.68
N ALA A 240 3.54 14.93 10.33
CA ALA A 240 4.37 14.16 11.24
C ALA A 240 5.67 14.89 11.61
N ASP A 241 6.29 15.58 10.66
CA ASP A 241 7.48 16.41 10.91
C ASP A 241 7.17 17.56 11.87
N ASN A 242 6.10 18.31 11.59
CA ASN A 242 5.65 19.40 12.44
C ASN A 242 5.23 18.93 13.86
N ALA A 243 4.62 17.76 13.99
CA ALA A 243 4.25 17.22 15.28
C ALA A 243 5.47 16.91 16.16
N VAL A 244 6.55 16.36 15.57
CA VAL A 244 7.82 16.17 16.26
C VAL A 244 8.42 17.53 16.63
N GLN A 245 8.43 18.50 15.71
CA GLN A 245 9.00 19.83 15.93
C GLN A 245 8.27 20.60 17.04
N ILE A 246 6.93 20.55 17.10
CA ILE A 246 6.13 21.20 18.16
C ILE A 246 6.44 20.60 19.52
N GLN A 247 6.70 19.29 19.60
CA GLN A 247 7.07 18.63 20.85
C GLN A 247 8.54 18.83 21.24
N GLY A 248 9.38 19.23 20.30
CA GLY A 248 10.80 19.42 20.51
C GLY A 248 11.49 18.12 20.96
N GLY A 249 12.40 18.20 21.92
CA GLY A 249 13.14 17.03 22.41
C GLY A 249 12.25 15.88 22.89
N ALA A 250 11.06 16.16 23.44
CA ALA A 250 10.12 15.12 23.84
C ALA A 250 9.61 14.30 22.65
N GLY A 251 9.37 14.93 21.50
CA GLY A 251 8.94 14.26 20.28
C GLY A 251 9.99 13.34 19.66
N TYR A 252 11.26 13.57 19.98
CA TYR A 252 12.39 12.78 19.48
C TYR A 252 12.70 11.53 20.32
N ILE A 253 12.17 11.45 21.55
CA ILE A 253 12.43 10.33 22.45
C ILE A 253 11.70 9.06 21.99
N SER A 254 12.42 7.94 22.03
CA SER A 254 11.84 6.62 21.75
C SER A 254 10.67 6.32 22.69
N GLY A 255 9.57 5.81 22.15
CA GLY A 255 8.33 5.58 22.90
C GLY A 255 7.29 6.73 22.78
N ASN A 256 7.71 7.92 22.35
CA ASN A 256 6.76 8.98 22.06
C ASN A 256 5.97 8.67 20.76
N PRO A 257 4.62 8.82 20.77
CA PRO A 257 3.79 8.51 19.61
C PRO A 257 4.18 9.30 18.35
N VAL A 258 4.51 10.59 18.45
CA VAL A 258 4.81 11.40 17.25
C VAL A 258 6.07 10.92 16.54
N GLY A 259 7.10 10.47 17.26
CA GLY A 259 8.30 9.87 16.67
C GLY A 259 8.02 8.54 15.96
N ARG A 260 7.05 7.75 16.44
CA ARG A 260 6.58 6.55 15.74
C ARG A 260 5.85 6.95 14.46
N PHE A 261 4.88 7.84 14.51
CA PHE A 261 4.17 8.33 13.31
C PHE A 261 5.12 8.90 12.26
N PHE A 262 6.15 9.63 12.67
CA PHE A 262 7.16 10.17 11.75
C PHE A 262 7.85 9.05 10.94
N ARG A 263 8.28 7.97 11.62
CA ARG A 263 8.90 6.83 10.95
C ARG A 263 7.90 6.06 10.08
N ASP A 264 6.68 5.84 10.59
CA ASP A 264 5.62 5.10 9.91
C ASP A 264 5.10 5.85 8.67
N ALA A 265 5.09 7.19 8.71
CA ALA A 265 4.66 8.03 7.60
C ALA A 265 5.55 7.85 6.35
N ARG A 266 6.85 7.57 6.53
CA ARG A 266 7.81 7.60 5.42
C ARG A 266 7.47 6.62 4.30
N ILE A 267 6.96 5.44 4.62
CA ILE A 267 6.64 4.39 3.64
C ILE A 267 5.45 4.78 2.75
N THR A 268 4.53 5.63 3.23
CA THR A 268 3.30 5.97 2.49
C THR A 268 3.57 6.70 1.17
N ARG A 269 4.73 7.34 1.03
CA ARG A 269 5.19 8.00 -0.19
C ARG A 269 5.90 7.06 -1.16
N ILE A 270 6.12 5.78 -0.78
CA ILE A 270 6.87 4.79 -1.54
C ILE A 270 5.95 3.69 -2.07
N TYR A 271 5.24 2.99 -1.19
CA TYR A 271 4.43 1.83 -1.58
C TYR A 271 3.19 2.21 -2.39
N GLU A 272 2.61 1.21 -3.07
CA GLU A 272 1.44 1.36 -3.97
C GLU A 272 1.66 2.42 -5.07
N GLY A 273 2.90 2.59 -5.48
CA GLY A 273 3.39 3.59 -6.41
C GLY A 273 3.91 4.84 -5.70
N THR A 274 5.18 5.16 -5.96
CA THR A 274 5.84 6.32 -5.35
C THR A 274 5.13 7.62 -5.66
N SER A 275 5.45 8.69 -4.92
CA SER A 275 4.94 10.04 -5.19
C SER A 275 5.21 10.48 -6.63
N GLU A 276 6.33 10.07 -7.22
CA GLU A 276 6.73 10.33 -8.61
C GLU A 276 5.81 9.58 -9.58
N ILE A 277 5.50 8.31 -9.30
CA ILE A 277 4.57 7.51 -10.11
C ILE A 277 3.15 8.11 -10.07
N GLN A 278 2.69 8.59 -8.90
CA GLN A 278 1.38 9.26 -8.82
C GLN A 278 1.37 10.53 -9.68
N ARG A 279 2.43 11.34 -9.63
CA ARG A 279 2.57 12.53 -10.50
C ARG A 279 2.58 12.17 -11.98
N LEU A 280 3.26 11.09 -12.34
CA LEU A 280 3.30 10.59 -13.71
C LEU A 280 1.90 10.17 -14.22
N ILE A 281 1.12 9.47 -13.39
CA ILE A 281 -0.25 9.05 -13.72
C ILE A 281 -1.12 10.29 -13.94
N ILE A 282 -1.08 11.25 -13.02
CA ILE A 282 -1.85 12.48 -13.10
C ILE A 282 -1.45 13.29 -14.35
N GLY A 283 -0.15 13.50 -14.55
CA GLY A 283 0.36 14.27 -15.68
C GLY A 283 -0.02 13.65 -17.02
N ARG A 284 0.14 12.33 -17.18
CA ARG A 284 -0.24 11.60 -18.40
C ARG A 284 -1.74 11.67 -18.68
N ALA A 285 -2.58 11.63 -17.66
CA ALA A 285 -4.02 11.73 -17.84
C ALA A 285 -4.46 13.12 -18.32
N LEU A 286 -3.72 14.16 -17.95
CA LEU A 286 -4.01 15.55 -18.33
C LEU A 286 -3.41 15.95 -19.71
N THR A 287 -2.35 15.27 -20.15
CA THR A 287 -1.60 15.66 -21.36
C THR A 287 -1.79 14.70 -22.55
N ARG A 288 -2.46 13.57 -22.36
CA ARG A 288 -2.83 12.68 -23.48
C ARG A 288 -4.12 13.18 -24.10
N HIS A 289 -4.05 13.41 -25.42
CA HIS A 289 -5.20 13.66 -26.28
C HIS A 289 -5.87 12.36 -26.71
#